data_9390bf1774fd986b00ca20c38afc8b78
#
_entry.id   9390bf1774fd986b00ca20c38afc8b78
#
_cell.length_a   1.000
_cell.length_b   1.000
_cell.length_c   1.000
_cell.angle_alpha   90.00
_cell.angle_beta   90.00
_cell.angle_gamma   90.00
#
_symmetry.space_group_name_H-M   'P 1'
#
loop_
_entity.id
_entity.type
_entity.pdbx_description
1 polymer ?
#
loop_
_entity_poly.entity_id
_entity_poly.type
_entity_poly.pdbx_seq_one_letter_code
_entity_poly.pdbx_strand_id
1 'polypeptide(L)'
;MKQPSRPLASRFVPHRGAEWRSEADSRIERLRKGDLVVEVRGHNGAPLKDARLEYRLKRHSFLFGTAIAHAPFADSGDDGRHYRQFILDHSSALVCENEMKWYATEVERGREDYAPADALLAFADRNGLAMRGHCLFWDNKEWVQNRQ
;
A
#
# COMPACT_ATOMS: atom_id res chain seq x y z
N MET A 1 -19.25 16.10 30.84
CA MET A 1 -19.96 14.94 30.25
C MET A 1 -19.33 14.64 28.91
N LYS A 2 -18.56 13.55 28.78
CA LYS A 2 -18.03 13.09 27.49
C LYS A 2 -19.16 12.39 26.74
N GLN A 3 -19.47 12.84 25.54
CA GLN A 3 -20.38 12.12 24.65
C GLN A 3 -19.80 10.74 24.32
N PRO A 4 -20.60 9.67 24.31
CA PRO A 4 -20.13 8.35 23.92
C PRO A 4 -19.70 8.37 22.45
N SER A 5 -18.49 7.89 22.18
CA SER A 5 -17.96 7.74 20.82
C SER A 5 -18.89 6.83 20.01
N ARG A 6 -19.43 7.36 18.93
CA ARG A 6 -20.26 6.62 17.99
C ARG A 6 -19.46 5.47 17.39
N PRO A 7 -19.96 4.23 17.31
CA PRO A 7 -19.22 3.10 16.73
C PRO A 7 -18.76 3.40 15.30
N LEU A 8 -17.53 3.05 14.97
CA LEU A 8 -16.93 3.26 13.63
C LEU A 8 -17.81 2.73 12.49
N ALA A 9 -18.50 1.61 12.70
CA ALA A 9 -19.43 1.02 11.73
C ALA A 9 -20.54 1.97 11.28
N SER A 10 -20.98 2.93 12.13
CA SER A 10 -22.01 3.89 11.76
C SER A 10 -21.54 5.05 10.89
N ARG A 11 -20.22 5.19 10.70
CA ARG A 11 -19.62 6.24 9.84
C ARG A 11 -19.54 5.85 8.36
N PHE A 12 -19.71 4.56 8.06
CA PHE A 12 -19.59 4.02 6.71
C PHE A 12 -20.90 3.49 6.13
N VAL A 13 -22.05 3.98 6.60
CA VAL A 13 -23.31 3.68 5.92
C VAL A 13 -23.28 4.37 4.56
N PRO A 14 -23.30 3.62 3.44
CA PRO A 14 -23.33 4.24 2.14
C PRO A 14 -24.58 5.12 2.03
N HIS A 15 -24.41 6.39 1.71
CA HIS A 15 -25.54 7.32 1.47
C HIS A 15 -26.32 6.98 0.19
N ARG A 16 -25.93 5.95 -0.54
CA ARG A 16 -26.60 5.44 -1.74
C ARG A 16 -27.28 4.12 -1.42
N GLY A 17 -28.44 3.88 -1.98
CA GLY A 17 -29.16 2.60 -1.86
C GLY A 17 -28.34 1.41 -2.37
N ALA A 18 -28.89 0.20 -2.26
CA ALA A 18 -28.20 -1.04 -2.65
C ALA A 18 -27.79 -1.09 -4.13
N GLU A 19 -28.34 -0.23 -4.96
CA GLU A 19 -28.13 -0.14 -6.42
C GLU A 19 -26.68 0.16 -6.81
N TRP A 20 -25.96 0.95 -6.01
CA TRP A 20 -24.54 1.28 -6.31
C TRP A 20 -23.64 0.04 -6.44
N ARG A 21 -23.96 -1.04 -5.71
CA ARG A 21 -23.17 -2.27 -5.72
C ARG A 21 -23.35 -3.00 -7.05
N SER A 22 -24.58 -3.18 -7.52
CA SER A 22 -24.85 -3.81 -8.82
C SER A 22 -24.28 -3.00 -9.99
N GLU A 23 -24.32 -1.67 -9.90
CA GLU A 23 -23.68 -0.78 -10.87
C GLU A 23 -22.14 -0.92 -10.83
N ALA A 24 -21.56 -1.02 -9.64
CA ALA A 24 -20.12 -1.24 -9.48
C ALA A 24 -19.71 -2.60 -10.05
N ASP A 25 -20.45 -3.66 -9.76
CA ASP A 25 -20.21 -5.01 -10.27
C ASP A 25 -20.29 -5.02 -11.82
N SER A 26 -21.28 -4.37 -12.40
CA SER A 26 -21.42 -4.24 -13.85
C SER A 26 -20.26 -3.49 -14.49
N ARG A 27 -19.73 -2.45 -13.83
CA ARG A 27 -18.52 -1.73 -14.28
C ARG A 27 -17.27 -2.59 -14.18
N ILE A 28 -17.13 -3.37 -13.09
CA ILE A 28 -16.01 -4.28 -12.88
C ILE A 28 -16.00 -5.33 -14.00
N GLU A 29 -17.13 -5.98 -14.27
CA GLU A 29 -17.23 -6.99 -15.33
C GLU A 29 -16.79 -6.41 -16.68
N ARG A 30 -17.28 -5.23 -17.03
CA ARG A 30 -17.01 -4.62 -18.34
C ARG A 30 -15.62 -4.01 -18.49
N LEU A 31 -15.08 -3.41 -17.42
CA LEU A 31 -13.88 -2.56 -17.50
C LEU A 31 -12.64 -3.17 -16.84
N ARG A 32 -12.83 -4.14 -15.96
CA ARG A 32 -11.74 -4.68 -15.12
C ARG A 32 -11.47 -6.16 -15.35
N LYS A 33 -12.36 -6.85 -16.03
CA LYS A 33 -12.19 -8.26 -16.41
C LYS A 33 -11.92 -8.41 -17.89
N GLY A 34 -11.19 -9.45 -18.24
CA GLY A 34 -10.90 -9.84 -19.61
C GLY A 34 -10.62 -11.34 -19.64
N ASP A 35 -10.61 -11.89 -20.83
CA ASP A 35 -10.35 -13.31 -21.02
C ASP A 35 -8.86 -13.62 -20.82
N LEU A 36 -8.55 -14.66 -20.07
CA LEU A 36 -7.24 -15.27 -19.99
C LEU A 36 -7.26 -16.59 -20.74
N VAL A 37 -6.56 -16.65 -21.87
CA VAL A 37 -6.42 -17.88 -22.64
C VAL A 37 -5.07 -18.51 -22.31
N VAL A 38 -5.10 -19.75 -21.83
CA VAL A 38 -3.88 -20.54 -21.52
C VAL A 38 -3.91 -21.79 -22.38
N GLU A 39 -2.94 -21.93 -23.26
CA GLU A 39 -2.75 -23.10 -24.09
C GLU A 39 -1.62 -23.97 -23.52
N VAL A 40 -1.93 -25.19 -23.14
CA VAL A 40 -0.97 -26.16 -22.63
C VAL A 40 -0.62 -27.15 -23.73
N ARG A 41 0.67 -27.28 -24.02
CA ARG A 41 1.19 -28.17 -25.06
C ARG A 41 2.10 -29.23 -24.46
N GLY A 42 2.03 -30.46 -24.96
CA GLY A 42 2.96 -31.52 -24.64
C GLY A 42 4.34 -31.35 -25.34
N HIS A 43 5.28 -32.22 -25.05
CA HIS A 43 6.62 -32.18 -25.63
C HIS A 43 6.63 -32.28 -27.17
N ASN A 44 5.61 -32.88 -27.76
CA ASN A 44 5.41 -32.98 -29.22
C ASN A 44 4.72 -31.76 -29.83
N GLY A 45 4.45 -30.70 -29.04
CA GLY A 45 3.76 -29.50 -29.48
C GLY A 45 2.24 -29.62 -29.60
N ALA A 46 1.66 -30.82 -29.43
CA ALA A 46 0.23 -31.01 -29.50
C ALA A 46 -0.49 -30.45 -28.23
N PRO A 47 -1.71 -29.93 -28.36
CA PRO A 47 -2.49 -29.50 -27.23
C PRO A 47 -2.69 -30.64 -26.23
N LEU A 48 -2.48 -30.35 -24.95
CA LEU A 48 -2.69 -31.30 -23.86
C LEU A 48 -4.13 -31.17 -23.35
N LYS A 49 -4.90 -32.24 -23.47
CA LYS A 49 -6.25 -32.31 -22.93
C LYS A 49 -6.18 -32.61 -21.42
N ASP A 50 -7.13 -32.10 -20.67
CA ASP A 50 -7.31 -32.40 -19.23
C ASP A 50 -6.15 -31.93 -18.35
N ALA A 51 -5.38 -30.92 -18.78
CA ALA A 51 -4.35 -30.30 -17.96
C ALA A 51 -4.97 -29.52 -16.78
N ARG A 52 -4.51 -29.81 -15.56
CA ARG A 52 -4.88 -29.01 -14.38
C ARG A 52 -4.05 -27.74 -14.35
N LEU A 53 -4.71 -26.61 -14.30
CA LEU A 53 -4.08 -25.29 -14.21
C LEU A 53 -4.33 -24.68 -12.84
N GLU A 54 -3.27 -24.19 -12.22
CA GLU A 54 -3.35 -23.35 -11.03
C GLU A 54 -2.77 -21.98 -11.36
N TYR A 55 -3.56 -20.93 -11.15
CA TYR A 55 -3.12 -19.57 -11.39
C TYR A 55 -3.43 -18.69 -10.17
N ARG A 56 -2.59 -17.69 -9.97
CA ARG A 56 -2.72 -16.71 -8.90
C ARG A 56 -2.30 -15.35 -9.40
N LEU A 57 -3.12 -14.34 -9.17
CA LEU A 57 -2.73 -12.95 -9.37
C LEU A 57 -1.60 -12.61 -8.39
N LYS A 58 -0.44 -12.22 -8.90
CA LYS A 58 0.71 -11.81 -8.07
C LYS A 58 0.66 -10.33 -7.72
N ARG A 59 0.23 -9.50 -8.66
CA ARG A 59 0.17 -8.05 -8.50
C ARG A 59 -0.95 -7.48 -9.35
N HIS A 60 -1.73 -6.59 -8.77
CA HIS A 60 -2.75 -5.84 -9.48
C HIS A 60 -2.10 -4.70 -10.27
N SER A 61 -2.61 -4.37 -11.47
CA SER A 61 -2.13 -3.23 -12.26
C SER A 61 -2.41 -1.88 -11.60
N PHE A 62 -3.51 -1.77 -10.86
CA PHE A 62 -3.76 -0.64 -9.99
C PHE A 62 -2.92 -0.78 -8.71
N LEU A 63 -2.22 0.30 -8.32
CA LEU A 63 -1.37 0.29 -7.15
C LEU A 63 -2.23 0.48 -5.88
N PHE A 64 -2.36 -0.60 -5.11
CA PHE A 64 -2.87 -0.51 -3.74
C PHE A 64 -1.71 -0.24 -2.80
N GLY A 65 -1.84 0.74 -1.92
CA GLY A 65 -0.75 1.15 -1.06
C GLY A 65 -1.16 1.46 0.35
N THR A 66 -0.14 1.61 1.20
CA THR A 66 -0.31 2.01 2.60
C THR A 66 0.77 3.02 3.01
N ALA A 67 0.47 3.80 4.05
CA ALA A 67 1.49 4.56 4.77
C ALA A 67 2.27 3.60 5.68
N ILE A 68 3.58 3.80 5.75
CA ILE A 68 4.49 3.00 6.58
C ILE A 68 5.31 3.91 7.49
N ALA A 69 5.61 3.42 8.69
CA ALA A 69 6.46 4.10 9.68
C ALA A 69 7.71 3.28 9.96
N HIS A 70 8.83 3.98 10.19
CA HIS A 70 10.12 3.34 10.43
C HIS A 70 10.17 2.57 11.75
N ALA A 71 9.58 3.07 12.82
CA ALA A 71 9.67 2.43 14.14
C ALA A 71 9.16 0.97 14.15
N PRO A 72 7.90 0.66 13.72
CA PRO A 72 7.45 -0.72 13.63
C PRO A 72 8.16 -1.51 12.52
N PHE A 73 8.65 -0.84 11.48
CA PHE A 73 9.42 -1.48 10.41
C PHE A 73 10.78 -1.98 10.90
N ALA A 74 11.48 -1.21 11.72
CA ALA A 74 12.80 -1.51 12.25
C ALA A 74 12.79 -2.49 13.44
N ASP A 75 11.62 -2.75 14.01
CA ASP A 75 11.47 -3.74 15.07
C ASP A 75 11.91 -5.12 14.59
N SER A 76 12.86 -5.73 15.33
CA SER A 76 13.39 -7.06 15.07
C SER A 76 12.54 -8.20 15.65
N GLY A 77 11.55 -7.88 16.46
CA GLY A 77 10.62 -8.83 17.07
C GLY A 77 9.58 -9.40 16.12
N ASP A 78 8.64 -10.12 16.70
CA ASP A 78 7.55 -10.76 15.95
C ASP A 78 6.62 -9.74 15.33
N ASP A 79 6.33 -8.65 16.04
CA ASP A 79 5.45 -7.58 15.54
C ASP A 79 6.06 -6.90 14.32
N GLY A 80 7.36 -6.60 14.33
CA GLY A 80 8.05 -6.04 13.18
C GLY A 80 8.09 -6.99 11.98
N ARG A 81 8.25 -8.30 12.22
CA ARG A 81 8.16 -9.30 11.15
C ARG A 81 6.75 -9.34 10.53
N HIS A 82 5.71 -9.37 11.37
CA HIS A 82 4.32 -9.36 10.92
C HIS A 82 3.98 -8.07 10.17
N TYR A 83 4.46 -6.92 10.65
CA TYR A 83 4.29 -5.63 9.99
C TYR A 83 4.87 -5.63 8.57
N ARG A 84 6.12 -6.05 8.41
CA ARG A 84 6.77 -6.15 7.09
C ARG A 84 6.07 -7.15 6.17
N GLN A 85 5.67 -8.31 6.71
CA GLN A 85 4.97 -9.33 5.93
C GLN A 85 3.59 -8.83 5.47
N PHE A 86 2.83 -8.17 6.35
CA PHE A 86 1.54 -7.57 6.00
C PHE A 86 1.66 -6.57 4.85
N ILE A 87 2.69 -5.73 4.89
CA ILE A 87 2.98 -4.78 3.80
C ILE A 87 3.20 -5.52 2.48
N LEU A 88 4.00 -6.58 2.48
CA LEU A 88 4.31 -7.37 1.29
C LEU A 88 3.10 -8.09 0.71
N ASP A 89 2.23 -8.58 1.57
CA ASP A 89 1.05 -9.35 1.16
C ASP A 89 -0.07 -8.47 0.60
N HIS A 90 -0.16 -7.20 1.03
CA HIS A 90 -1.34 -6.37 0.77
C HIS A 90 -1.05 -5.09 -0.01
N SER A 91 0.23 -4.75 -0.24
CA SER A 91 0.59 -3.47 -0.85
C SER A 91 1.45 -3.63 -2.09
N SER A 92 1.25 -2.75 -3.05
CA SER A 92 2.09 -2.60 -4.24
C SER A 92 2.72 -1.20 -4.34
N ALA A 93 2.30 -0.29 -3.44
CA ALA A 93 2.86 1.05 -3.30
C ALA A 93 2.93 1.44 -1.83
N LEU A 94 3.91 2.28 -1.49
CA LEU A 94 4.15 2.75 -0.13
C LEU A 94 4.29 4.26 -0.11
N VAL A 95 4.05 4.85 1.04
CA VAL A 95 4.38 6.23 1.37
C VAL A 95 4.89 6.28 2.81
N CYS A 96 5.96 7.02 3.08
CA CYS A 96 6.41 7.23 4.45
C CYS A 96 5.38 8.07 5.21
N GLU A 97 5.00 7.65 6.40
CA GLU A 97 4.09 8.42 7.23
C GLU A 97 4.72 9.75 7.66
N ASN A 98 5.97 9.71 8.10
CA ASN A 98 6.68 10.90 8.58
C ASN A 98 8.11 11.05 8.07
N GLU A 99 8.82 9.99 7.77
CA GLU A 99 10.27 9.91 7.62
C GLU A 99 10.83 10.73 6.45
N MET A 100 9.97 11.09 5.47
CA MET A 100 10.34 11.98 4.34
C MET A 100 9.90 13.43 4.55
N LYS A 101 9.40 13.79 5.72
CA LYS A 101 9.00 15.16 6.03
C LYS A 101 10.16 15.90 6.69
N TRP A 102 10.27 17.18 6.41
CA TRP A 102 11.38 18.00 6.89
C TRP A 102 11.62 17.92 8.39
N TYR A 103 10.58 18.00 9.22
CA TYR A 103 10.71 17.91 10.66
C TYR A 103 11.28 16.58 11.17
N ALA A 104 11.14 15.51 10.36
CA ALA A 104 11.68 14.20 10.70
C ALA A 104 13.11 14.01 10.19
N THR A 105 13.42 14.61 9.03
CA THR A 105 14.76 14.50 8.42
C THR A 105 15.76 15.49 9.02
N GLU A 106 15.32 16.59 9.60
CA GLU A 106 16.19 17.59 10.23
C GLU A 106 15.59 18.03 11.57
N VAL A 107 15.70 17.15 12.58
CA VAL A 107 15.22 17.44 13.95
C VAL A 107 16.00 18.59 14.58
N GLU A 108 17.33 18.64 14.36
CA GLU A 108 18.20 19.73 14.75
C GLU A 108 18.69 20.47 13.50
N ARG A 109 18.66 21.80 13.55
CA ARG A 109 19.08 22.64 12.44
C ARG A 109 20.49 22.33 11.95
N GLY A 110 20.62 22.01 10.66
CA GLY A 110 21.90 21.70 10.02
C GLY A 110 22.38 20.25 10.28
N ARG A 111 21.53 19.42 10.91
CA ARG A 111 21.81 17.98 11.12
C ARG A 111 20.70 17.17 10.44
N GLU A 112 20.96 16.78 9.23
CA GLU A 112 20.04 15.99 8.43
C GLU A 112 20.27 14.49 8.70
N ASP A 113 19.18 13.74 8.90
CA ASP A 113 19.18 12.29 9.03
C ASP A 113 18.12 11.69 8.07
N TYR A 114 18.58 11.05 7.01
CA TYR A 114 17.74 10.35 6.07
C TYR A 114 17.72 8.84 6.29
N ALA A 115 18.48 8.31 7.25
CA ALA A 115 18.63 6.88 7.46
C ALA A 115 17.29 6.14 7.65
N PRO A 116 16.29 6.65 8.40
CA PRO A 116 14.98 6.03 8.48
C PRO A 116 14.23 5.99 7.14
N ALA A 117 14.26 7.08 6.37
CA ALA A 117 13.64 7.15 5.05
C ALA A 117 14.33 6.21 4.04
N ASP A 118 15.66 6.20 4.03
CA ASP A 118 16.47 5.34 3.16
C ASP A 118 16.24 3.85 3.44
N ALA A 119 16.08 3.47 4.71
CA ALA A 119 15.75 2.09 5.07
C ALA A 119 14.41 1.63 4.49
N LEU A 120 13.38 2.50 4.55
CA LEU A 120 12.06 2.23 3.98
C LEU A 120 12.10 2.21 2.45
N LEU A 121 12.83 3.14 1.83
CA LEU A 121 13.02 3.17 0.39
C LEU A 121 13.73 1.92 -0.12
N ALA A 122 14.83 1.54 0.52
CA ALA A 122 15.56 0.33 0.18
C ALA A 122 14.71 -0.95 0.35
N PHE A 123 13.80 -0.99 1.32
CA PHE A 123 12.85 -2.08 1.46
C PHE A 123 11.86 -2.11 0.28
N ALA A 124 11.33 -0.97 -0.12
CA ALA A 124 10.43 -0.87 -1.26
C ALA A 124 11.12 -1.37 -2.55
N ASP A 125 12.33 -0.89 -2.82
CA ASP A 125 13.11 -1.25 -4.00
C ASP A 125 13.41 -2.76 -4.06
N ARG A 126 13.90 -3.34 -2.96
CA ARG A 126 14.20 -4.79 -2.90
C ARG A 126 12.98 -5.67 -3.15
N ASN A 127 11.79 -5.18 -2.84
CA ASN A 127 10.54 -5.92 -3.01
C ASN A 127 9.73 -5.47 -4.24
N GLY A 128 10.28 -4.54 -5.04
CA GLY A 128 9.63 -4.02 -6.24
C GLY A 128 8.32 -3.29 -5.94
N LEU A 129 8.21 -2.63 -4.79
CA LEU A 129 7.08 -1.79 -4.41
C LEU A 129 7.34 -0.35 -4.88
N ALA A 130 6.29 0.31 -5.38
CA ALA A 130 6.41 1.73 -5.69
C ALA A 130 6.50 2.55 -4.40
N MET A 131 7.34 3.59 -4.38
CA MET A 131 7.42 4.52 -3.25
C MET A 131 6.97 5.91 -3.70
N ARG A 132 6.01 6.49 -2.96
CA ARG A 132 5.61 7.87 -3.13
C ARG A 132 6.39 8.75 -2.16
N GLY A 133 7.13 9.73 -2.69
CA GLY A 133 7.72 10.81 -1.88
C GLY A 133 6.62 11.69 -1.27
N HIS A 134 6.67 11.90 0.04
CA HIS A 134 5.69 12.72 0.77
C HIS A 134 6.32 13.25 2.07
N CYS A 135 6.49 14.56 2.18
CA CYS A 135 6.22 15.59 1.21
C CYS A 135 7.42 16.57 1.13
N LEU A 136 7.72 17.09 -0.05
CA LEU A 136 8.82 18.04 -0.21
C LEU A 136 8.53 19.38 0.47
N PHE A 137 7.28 19.84 0.38
CA PHE A 137 6.83 21.09 0.99
C PHE A 137 5.50 20.87 1.71
N TRP A 138 5.38 21.46 2.90
CA TRP A 138 4.19 21.39 3.71
C TRP A 138 4.12 22.64 4.60
N ASP A 139 3.08 23.47 4.42
CA ASP A 139 2.92 24.74 5.12
C ASP A 139 2.12 24.65 6.42
N ASN A 140 2.08 23.48 7.05
CA ASN A 140 1.44 23.33 8.35
C ASN A 140 2.27 24.01 9.45
N LYS A 141 1.76 25.11 9.99
CA LYS A 141 2.45 25.94 10.98
C LYS A 141 2.89 25.19 12.25
N GLU A 142 2.19 24.14 12.61
CA GLU A 142 2.54 23.31 13.79
C GLU A 142 3.78 22.45 13.55
N TRP A 143 4.10 22.15 12.29
CA TRP A 143 5.15 21.21 11.90
C TRP A 143 6.26 21.87 11.07
N VAL A 144 6.11 23.13 10.72
CA VAL A 144 7.22 23.93 10.19
C VAL A 144 8.13 24.29 11.34
N GLN A 145 9.38 23.87 11.27
CA GLN A 145 10.36 24.21 12.29
C GLN A 145 10.48 25.74 12.39
N ASN A 146 10.08 26.30 13.53
CA ASN A 146 10.31 27.71 13.84
C ASN A 146 11.82 27.93 14.02
N ARG A 147 12.47 28.29 12.94
CA ARG A 147 13.90 28.65 12.91
C ARG A 147 14.03 30.13 13.21
N GLN A 148 13.90 30.52 14.46
CA GLN A 148 14.37 31.81 14.94
C GLN A 148 15.87 31.75 15.22
#